data_db287ed25daace0348c2b3d1eb000443
#
_entry.id   db287ed25daace0348c2b3d1eb000443
#
_cell.length_a   1.000
_cell.length_b   1.000
_cell.length_c   1.000
_cell.angle_alpha   90.00
_cell.angle_beta   90.00
_cell.angle_gamma   90.00
#
_symmetry.space_group_name_H-M   'P 1'
#
loop_
_entity.id
_entity.type
_entity.pdbx_description
1 polymer ?
#
loop_
_entity_poly.entity_id
_entity_poly.type
_entity_poly.pdbx_seq_one_letter_code
_entity_poly.pdbx_strand_id
1 'polypeptide(L)'
;AGDVIKRRIENKPSLVLATPGSQPQVQGGYSAVVVLDGTRFFAHTDLRTAERARELFLETAALINESGSVLVVIDDSHPIIPSIARWNVSTMLKRELADRKEIQLPPFATSAVLVMEQSSASQIHSGLKKAIDQGRLPVSTRIFGPSLLPKDRAKILLHVDNSEAQSLISAVHELQRRRSISKKELFTLRINPYSL
;
A
#
# COMPACT_ATOMS: atom_id res chain seq x y z
N ALA A 1 -14.94 12.92 -23.03
CA ALA A 1 -13.86 12.42 -23.89
C ALA A 1 -12.76 11.97 -22.94
N GLY A 2 -12.53 10.68 -22.85
CA GLY A 2 -11.42 10.15 -22.07
C GLY A 2 -10.14 10.39 -22.85
N ASP A 3 -9.18 11.09 -22.24
CA ASP A 3 -7.89 11.31 -22.86
C ASP A 3 -7.17 9.96 -23.01
N VAL A 4 -6.78 9.64 -24.23
CA VAL A 4 -6.03 8.42 -24.53
C VAL A 4 -4.61 8.60 -23.99
N ILE A 5 -4.22 7.79 -23.00
CA ILE A 5 -2.86 7.79 -22.49
C ILE A 5 -1.91 7.34 -23.59
N LYS A 6 -1.06 8.24 -24.04
CA LYS A 6 0.00 7.93 -25.01
C LYS A 6 1.13 7.17 -24.30
N ARG A 7 1.26 5.88 -24.56
CA ARG A 7 2.31 5.06 -23.93
C ARG A 7 3.68 5.19 -24.61
N ARG A 8 3.72 5.69 -25.85
CA ARG A 8 4.95 5.92 -26.62
C ARG A 8 4.84 7.21 -27.39
N ILE A 9 5.93 7.93 -27.48
CA ILE A 9 6.05 9.17 -28.28
C ILE A 9 7.28 9.11 -29.17
N GLU A 10 7.32 9.95 -30.20
CA GLU A 10 8.44 10.07 -31.12
C GLU A 10 9.67 10.67 -30.42
N ASN A 11 10.85 10.25 -30.85
CA ASN A 11 12.12 10.85 -30.42
C ASN A 11 12.36 12.16 -31.17
N LYS A 12 11.80 13.25 -30.63
CA LYS A 12 12.02 14.61 -31.13
C LYS A 12 12.13 15.59 -29.94
N PRO A 13 12.82 16.74 -30.13
CA PRO A 13 12.91 17.74 -29.08
C PRO A 13 11.52 18.14 -28.57
N SER A 14 11.24 17.84 -27.31
CA SER A 14 9.93 18.11 -26.70
C SER A 14 10.03 18.10 -25.18
N LEU A 15 9.11 18.85 -24.54
CA LEU A 15 8.88 18.77 -23.09
C LEU A 15 7.60 17.95 -22.87
N VAL A 16 7.71 16.91 -22.05
CA VAL A 16 6.59 16.05 -21.68
C VAL A 16 6.24 16.30 -20.21
N LEU A 17 4.98 16.69 -19.97
CA LEU A 17 4.42 16.76 -18.63
C LEU A 17 3.51 15.54 -18.45
N ALA A 18 3.77 14.76 -17.42
CA ALA A 18 3.03 13.53 -17.13
C ALA A 18 2.70 13.42 -15.66
N THR A 19 1.55 12.85 -15.35
CA THR A 19 1.25 12.42 -13.98
C THR A 19 1.99 11.11 -13.66
N PRO A 20 2.28 10.83 -12.38
CA PRO A 20 2.98 9.61 -11.97
C PRO A 20 2.34 8.34 -12.55
N GLY A 21 3.16 7.48 -13.16
CA GLY A 21 2.71 6.23 -13.79
C GLY A 21 2.12 6.39 -15.21
N SER A 22 2.02 7.62 -15.75
CA SER A 22 1.54 7.88 -17.12
C SER A 22 2.62 8.35 -18.08
N GLN A 23 3.88 8.30 -17.66
CA GLN A 23 5.02 8.76 -18.45
C GLN A 23 5.16 7.92 -19.73
N PRO A 24 5.13 8.52 -20.92
CA PRO A 24 5.32 7.80 -22.17
C PRO A 24 6.78 7.37 -22.34
N GLN A 25 6.99 6.28 -23.02
CA GLN A 25 8.34 5.85 -23.42
C GLN A 25 8.77 6.55 -24.69
N VAL A 26 10.06 6.88 -24.77
CA VAL A 26 10.73 7.42 -25.97
C VAL A 26 11.79 6.41 -26.41
N GLN A 27 11.87 6.16 -27.71
CA GLN A 27 12.95 5.32 -28.24
C GLN A 27 14.30 6.02 -27.99
N GLY A 28 15.21 5.33 -27.33
CA GLY A 28 16.50 5.89 -26.93
C GLY A 28 16.50 6.64 -25.60
N GLY A 29 15.37 6.78 -24.93
CA GLY A 29 15.24 7.42 -23.61
C GLY A 29 15.22 8.96 -23.65
N TYR A 30 14.96 9.55 -22.48
CA TYR A 30 14.95 11.02 -22.30
C TYR A 30 16.35 11.54 -21.98
N SER A 31 16.68 12.76 -22.45
CA SER A 31 17.92 13.45 -22.07
C SER A 31 17.88 13.96 -20.62
N ALA A 32 16.69 14.22 -20.10
CA ALA A 32 16.50 14.59 -18.71
C ALA A 32 15.11 14.16 -18.20
N VAL A 33 15.05 13.78 -16.93
CA VAL A 33 13.81 13.51 -16.22
C VAL A 33 13.81 14.30 -14.92
N VAL A 34 12.70 15.00 -14.66
CA VAL A 34 12.51 15.78 -13.44
C VAL A 34 11.33 15.21 -12.66
N VAL A 35 11.57 14.77 -11.43
CA VAL A 35 10.51 14.39 -10.49
C VAL A 35 10.20 15.58 -9.60
N LEU A 36 9.05 16.20 -9.81
CA LEU A 36 8.58 17.32 -9.00
C LEU A 36 7.87 16.81 -7.74
N ASP A 37 7.98 17.59 -6.65
CA ASP A 37 7.27 17.35 -5.38
C ASP A 37 7.43 15.90 -4.85
N GLY A 38 8.66 15.42 -4.83
CA GLY A 38 8.99 14.03 -4.46
C GLY A 38 8.54 13.63 -3.06
N THR A 39 8.50 14.56 -2.11
CA THR A 39 8.05 14.31 -0.73
C THR A 39 6.59 13.86 -0.68
N ARG A 40 5.74 14.37 -1.58
CA ARG A 40 4.32 14.04 -1.65
C ARG A 40 4.06 12.55 -1.89
N PHE A 41 4.94 11.87 -2.62
CA PHE A 41 4.78 10.43 -2.88
C PHE A 41 4.89 9.58 -1.62
N PHE A 42 5.56 10.08 -0.58
CA PHE A 42 5.73 9.43 0.71
C PHE A 42 4.72 9.89 1.76
N ALA A 43 3.87 10.88 1.47
CA ALA A 43 2.94 11.49 2.44
C ALA A 43 1.63 10.71 2.65
N HIS A 44 1.40 9.62 1.96
CA HIS A 44 0.19 8.80 2.12
C HIS A 44 0.29 7.87 3.33
N THR A 45 -0.84 7.61 3.99
CA THR A 45 -0.93 6.76 5.19
C THR A 45 -1.14 5.27 4.89
N ASP A 46 -0.92 4.82 3.65
CA ASP A 46 -1.06 3.43 3.25
C ASP A 46 0.20 2.63 3.59
N LEU A 47 0.06 1.37 3.99
CA LEU A 47 1.17 0.48 4.34
C LEU A 47 2.22 0.29 3.23
N ARG A 48 1.82 0.48 1.97
CA ARG A 48 2.69 0.32 0.80
C ARG A 48 3.11 1.64 0.15
N THR A 49 2.91 2.76 0.83
CA THR A 49 3.27 4.07 0.29
C THR A 49 4.74 4.14 -0.08
N ALA A 50 5.64 3.69 0.81
CA ALA A 50 7.08 3.70 0.55
C ALA A 50 7.47 2.78 -0.62
N GLU A 51 6.85 1.60 -0.74
CA GLU A 51 7.07 0.67 -1.85
C GLU A 51 6.69 1.32 -3.19
N ARG A 52 5.49 1.88 -3.27
CA ARG A 52 4.97 2.53 -4.50
C ARG A 52 5.78 3.76 -4.89
N ALA A 53 6.12 4.58 -3.90
CA ALA A 53 6.95 5.76 -4.15
C ALA A 53 8.30 5.35 -4.71
N ARG A 54 8.97 4.38 -4.10
CA ARG A 54 10.25 3.86 -4.57
C ARG A 54 10.18 3.27 -5.98
N GLU A 55 9.17 2.45 -6.26
CA GLU A 55 8.91 1.88 -7.58
C GLU A 55 8.78 3.00 -8.62
N LEU A 56 7.91 3.98 -8.36
CA LEU A 56 7.70 5.12 -9.24
C LEU A 56 8.98 5.92 -9.50
N PHE A 57 9.78 6.20 -8.46
CA PHE A 57 11.04 6.92 -8.62
C PHE A 57 12.02 6.16 -9.50
N LEU A 58 12.17 4.85 -9.28
CA LEU A 58 13.09 4.03 -10.06
C LEU A 58 12.62 3.84 -11.50
N GLU A 59 11.35 3.57 -11.71
CA GLU A 59 10.75 3.47 -13.05
C GLU A 59 10.90 4.79 -13.84
N THR A 60 10.63 5.92 -13.16
CA THR A 60 10.77 7.24 -13.79
C THR A 60 12.23 7.56 -14.11
N ALA A 61 13.14 7.26 -13.19
CA ALA A 61 14.57 7.46 -13.41
C ALA A 61 15.12 6.54 -14.53
N ALA A 62 14.56 5.34 -14.70
CA ALA A 62 14.98 4.41 -15.76
C ALA A 62 14.57 4.85 -17.17
N LEU A 63 13.79 5.93 -17.31
CA LEU A 63 13.40 6.46 -18.63
C LEU A 63 14.50 7.29 -19.32
N ILE A 64 15.59 7.63 -18.64
CA ILE A 64 16.71 8.39 -19.24
C ILE A 64 17.51 7.53 -20.22
N ASN A 65 18.21 8.21 -21.15
CA ASN A 65 19.24 7.58 -21.95
C ASN A 65 20.57 7.49 -21.18
N GLU A 66 21.59 6.88 -21.76
CA GLU A 66 22.91 6.65 -21.10
C GLU A 66 23.61 7.93 -20.63
N SER A 67 23.40 9.05 -21.33
CA SER A 67 23.94 10.38 -20.97
C SER A 67 22.92 11.29 -20.27
N GLY A 68 21.74 10.78 -19.99
CA GLY A 68 20.66 11.54 -19.41
C GLY A 68 20.84 11.86 -17.92
N SER A 69 20.12 12.86 -17.46
CA SER A 69 20.16 13.31 -16.06
C SER A 69 18.81 13.15 -15.39
N VAL A 70 18.84 12.77 -14.10
CA VAL A 70 17.66 12.73 -13.25
C VAL A 70 17.76 13.83 -12.20
N LEU A 71 16.76 14.70 -12.16
CA LEU A 71 16.60 15.70 -11.10
C LEU A 71 15.38 15.33 -10.24
N VAL A 72 15.60 15.26 -8.94
CA VAL A 72 14.54 14.95 -7.98
C VAL A 72 14.38 16.13 -7.02
N VAL A 73 13.18 16.70 -6.98
CA VAL A 73 12.82 17.77 -6.05
C VAL A 73 12.20 17.14 -4.80
N ILE A 74 13.03 16.90 -3.80
CA ILE A 74 12.69 16.27 -2.52
C ILE A 74 13.64 16.78 -1.43
N ASP A 75 13.30 16.54 -0.16
CA ASP A 75 14.23 16.80 0.95
C ASP A 75 15.55 16.05 0.72
N ASP A 76 16.67 16.75 0.81
CA ASP A 76 18.02 16.23 0.55
C ASP A 76 18.44 15.11 1.52
N SER A 77 17.87 15.08 2.71
CA SER A 77 18.07 14.04 3.73
C SER A 77 17.29 12.75 3.44
N HIS A 78 16.37 12.75 2.45
CA HIS A 78 15.50 11.62 2.21
C HIS A 78 16.27 10.38 1.71
N PRO A 79 16.04 9.17 2.31
CA PRO A 79 16.82 7.95 2.02
C PRO A 79 16.73 7.46 0.56
N ILE A 80 15.77 7.93 -0.23
CA ILE A 80 15.65 7.60 -1.65
C ILE A 80 16.79 8.21 -2.49
N ILE A 81 17.32 9.38 -2.09
CA ILE A 81 18.35 10.09 -2.86
C ILE A 81 19.61 9.25 -3.05
N PRO A 82 20.27 8.74 -1.99
CA PRO A 82 21.47 7.90 -2.18
C PRO A 82 21.14 6.58 -2.88
N SER A 83 19.90 6.10 -2.82
CA SER A 83 19.47 4.88 -3.49
C SER A 83 19.37 5.09 -5.00
N ILE A 84 18.83 6.21 -5.47
CA ILE A 84 18.77 6.58 -6.89
C ILE A 84 20.18 6.90 -7.41
N ALA A 85 20.92 7.75 -6.70
CA ALA A 85 22.25 8.19 -7.13
C ALA A 85 23.24 7.03 -7.32
N ARG A 86 23.13 5.97 -6.53
CA ARG A 86 23.97 4.77 -6.62
C ARG A 86 23.32 3.63 -7.38
N TRP A 87 22.10 3.80 -7.87
CA TRP A 87 21.25 2.77 -8.45
C TRP A 87 21.18 1.50 -7.58
N ASN A 88 21.13 1.69 -6.25
CA ASN A 88 21.14 0.63 -5.26
C ASN A 88 20.17 0.89 -4.12
N VAL A 89 19.10 0.13 -4.10
CA VAL A 89 18.04 0.23 -3.08
C VAL A 89 18.25 -0.71 -1.88
N SER A 90 19.29 -1.56 -1.90
CA SER A 90 19.47 -2.64 -0.93
C SER A 90 19.52 -2.13 0.52
N THR A 91 20.27 -1.05 0.79
CA THR A 91 20.39 -0.49 2.14
C THR A 91 19.05 0.07 2.64
N MET A 92 18.34 0.79 1.76
CA MET A 92 17.02 1.35 2.08
C MET A 92 16.00 0.23 2.36
N LEU A 93 15.98 -0.82 1.52
CA LEU A 93 15.10 -1.97 1.71
C LEU A 93 15.38 -2.74 3.02
N LYS A 94 16.66 -2.96 3.35
CA LYS A 94 17.04 -3.63 4.60
C LYS A 94 16.56 -2.85 5.83
N ARG A 95 16.70 -1.53 5.81
CA ARG A 95 16.22 -0.67 6.89
C ARG A 95 14.69 -0.72 7.00
N GLU A 96 13.98 -0.53 5.88
CA GLU A 96 12.52 -0.62 5.86
C GLU A 96 12.01 -1.97 6.38
N LEU A 97 12.62 -3.08 5.98
CA LEU A 97 12.25 -4.40 6.46
C LEU A 97 12.54 -4.57 7.96
N ALA A 98 13.63 -4.01 8.47
CA ALA A 98 13.93 -4.03 9.91
C ALA A 98 12.87 -3.27 10.70
N ASP A 99 12.53 -2.05 10.26
CA ASP A 99 11.50 -1.21 10.89
C ASP A 99 10.12 -1.93 10.86
N ARG A 100 9.75 -2.51 9.71
CA ARG A 100 8.49 -3.28 9.57
C ARG A 100 8.45 -4.52 10.48
N LYS A 101 9.59 -5.18 10.66
CA LYS A 101 9.70 -6.33 11.57
C LYS A 101 9.51 -5.92 13.02
N GLU A 102 10.13 -4.82 13.43
CA GLU A 102 10.04 -4.30 14.79
C GLU A 102 8.59 -3.97 15.17
N ILE A 103 7.85 -3.30 14.30
CA ILE A 103 6.45 -2.90 14.54
C ILE A 103 5.42 -3.92 14.05
N GLN A 104 5.87 -5.11 13.64
CA GLN A 104 5.01 -6.21 13.18
C GLN A 104 4.05 -5.78 12.07
N LEU A 105 4.61 -5.23 10.98
CA LEU A 105 3.88 -4.94 9.74
C LEU A 105 4.19 -5.96 8.64
N PRO A 106 3.36 -6.09 7.61
CA PRO A 106 3.67 -6.93 6.46
C PRO A 106 5.04 -6.60 5.85
N PRO A 107 5.85 -7.61 5.48
CA PRO A 107 5.54 -9.04 5.34
C PRO A 107 5.67 -9.88 6.62
N PHE A 108 5.95 -9.29 7.79
CA PHE A 108 6.17 -10.01 9.04
C PHE A 108 4.88 -10.30 9.82
N ALA A 109 3.77 -9.69 9.42
CA ALA A 109 2.44 -9.99 9.91
C ALA A 109 1.45 -10.13 8.74
N THR A 110 0.38 -10.88 8.94
CA THR A 110 -0.74 -10.98 8.01
C THR A 110 -1.80 -9.94 8.36
N SER A 111 -2.26 -9.22 7.35
CA SER A 111 -3.31 -8.21 7.48
C SER A 111 -4.63 -8.72 6.93
N ALA A 112 -5.74 -8.47 7.62
CA ALA A 112 -7.09 -8.70 7.12
C ALA A 112 -7.91 -7.42 7.26
N VAL A 113 -8.51 -6.97 6.17
CA VAL A 113 -9.39 -5.79 6.14
C VAL A 113 -10.83 -6.25 6.01
N LEU A 114 -11.66 -5.81 6.95
CA LEU A 114 -13.10 -6.00 6.95
C LEU A 114 -13.77 -4.67 6.63
N VAL A 115 -14.59 -4.63 5.57
CA VAL A 115 -15.39 -3.45 5.21
C VAL A 115 -16.87 -3.79 5.34
N MET A 116 -17.61 -2.98 6.09
CA MET A 116 -18.99 -3.22 6.48
C MET A 116 -19.81 -1.93 6.49
N GLU A 117 -21.10 -2.00 6.72
CA GLU A 117 -21.91 -0.82 7.05
C GLU A 117 -21.47 -0.23 8.38
N GLN A 118 -21.49 1.09 8.46
CA GLN A 118 -21.08 1.83 9.65
C GLN A 118 -21.90 1.42 10.88
N SER A 119 -23.20 1.18 10.71
CA SER A 119 -24.12 0.75 11.76
C SER A 119 -23.71 -0.57 12.43
N SER A 120 -23.07 -1.47 11.69
CA SER A 120 -22.60 -2.78 12.18
C SER A 120 -21.20 -2.75 12.79
N ALA A 121 -20.43 -1.69 12.57
CA ALA A 121 -19.00 -1.65 12.88
C ALA A 121 -18.69 -1.84 14.37
N SER A 122 -19.39 -1.14 15.26
CA SER A 122 -19.17 -1.24 16.72
C SER A 122 -19.51 -2.63 17.25
N GLN A 123 -20.58 -3.25 16.73
CA GLN A 123 -20.96 -4.61 17.13
C GLN A 123 -19.92 -5.63 16.69
N ILE A 124 -19.44 -5.52 15.43
CA ILE A 124 -18.40 -6.41 14.91
C ILE A 124 -17.10 -6.23 15.68
N HIS A 125 -16.67 -4.99 15.92
CA HIS A 125 -15.46 -4.70 16.70
C HIS A 125 -15.52 -5.31 18.11
N SER A 126 -16.64 -5.12 18.85
CA SER A 126 -16.81 -5.71 20.17
C SER A 126 -16.87 -7.24 20.12
N GLY A 127 -17.47 -7.80 19.07
CA GLY A 127 -17.50 -9.25 18.84
C GLY A 127 -16.10 -9.84 18.58
N LEU A 128 -15.27 -9.14 17.84
CA LEU A 128 -13.87 -9.55 17.58
C LEU A 128 -13.04 -9.53 18.88
N LYS A 129 -13.17 -8.47 19.70
CA LYS A 129 -12.50 -8.42 21.01
C LYS A 129 -12.89 -9.60 21.89
N LYS A 130 -14.20 -9.85 22.04
CA LYS A 130 -14.70 -11.00 22.80
C LYS A 130 -14.20 -12.34 22.24
N ALA A 131 -14.02 -12.44 20.92
CA ALA A 131 -13.51 -13.64 20.30
C ALA A 131 -12.03 -13.90 20.62
N ILE A 132 -11.22 -12.84 20.77
CA ILE A 132 -9.83 -12.94 21.27
C ILE A 132 -9.84 -13.39 22.74
N ASP A 133 -10.63 -12.72 23.60
CA ASP A 133 -10.71 -13.04 25.03
C ASP A 133 -11.16 -14.49 25.28
N GLN A 134 -11.95 -15.04 24.37
CA GLN A 134 -12.48 -16.42 24.44
C GLN A 134 -11.63 -17.45 23.70
N GLY A 135 -10.44 -17.07 23.19
CA GLY A 135 -9.55 -17.96 22.44
C GLY A 135 -10.11 -18.44 21.08
N ARG A 136 -11.15 -17.78 20.55
CA ARG A 136 -11.73 -18.09 19.23
C ARG A 136 -11.01 -17.37 18.08
N LEU A 137 -10.25 -16.34 18.39
CA LEU A 137 -9.28 -15.68 17.54
C LEU A 137 -7.90 -15.81 18.19
N PRO A 138 -6.83 -15.83 17.39
CA PRO A 138 -5.47 -15.84 17.89
C PRO A 138 -5.21 -14.67 18.85
N VAL A 139 -4.50 -14.93 19.94
CA VAL A 139 -4.13 -13.90 20.93
C VAL A 139 -3.25 -12.79 20.33
N SER A 140 -2.43 -13.12 19.34
CA SER A 140 -1.62 -12.13 18.61
C SER A 140 -2.44 -11.17 17.75
N THR A 141 -3.77 -11.39 17.61
CA THR A 141 -4.63 -10.54 16.78
C THR A 141 -4.74 -9.13 17.35
N ARG A 142 -4.27 -8.15 16.59
CA ARG A 142 -4.43 -6.72 16.89
C ARG A 142 -5.56 -6.16 16.04
N ILE A 143 -6.46 -5.40 16.66
CA ILE A 143 -7.62 -4.78 16.01
C ILE A 143 -7.41 -3.28 15.92
N PHE A 144 -7.51 -2.71 14.72
CA PHE A 144 -7.42 -1.28 14.47
C PHE A 144 -8.74 -0.77 13.85
N GLY A 145 -9.19 0.36 14.32
CA GLY A 145 -10.47 0.96 13.92
C GLY A 145 -11.57 0.67 14.94
N PRO A 146 -12.87 0.81 14.56
CA PRO A 146 -13.35 1.08 13.19
C PRO A 146 -13.00 2.48 12.67
N SER A 147 -12.64 2.57 11.40
CA SER A 147 -12.42 3.82 10.69
C SER A 147 -13.55 4.06 9.69
N LEU A 148 -14.08 5.28 9.65
CA LEU A 148 -15.16 5.63 8.74
C LEU A 148 -14.66 5.74 7.29
N LEU A 149 -15.48 5.27 6.37
CA LEU A 149 -15.31 5.36 4.94
C LEU A 149 -16.49 6.11 4.31
N PRO A 150 -16.36 6.66 3.09
CA PRO A 150 -17.49 7.23 2.36
C PRO A 150 -18.65 6.24 2.19
N LYS A 151 -19.86 6.76 1.95
CA LYS A 151 -21.08 5.99 1.68
C LYS A 151 -21.50 5.10 2.87
N ASP A 152 -21.44 5.66 4.09
CA ASP A 152 -21.86 5.01 5.35
C ASP A 152 -21.20 3.63 5.57
N ARG A 153 -19.97 3.50 5.11
CA ARG A 153 -19.16 2.30 5.34
C ARG A 153 -18.13 2.53 6.44
N ALA A 154 -17.69 1.44 7.04
CA ALA A 154 -16.59 1.43 8.00
C ALA A 154 -15.62 0.29 7.71
N LYS A 155 -14.40 0.48 8.15
CA LYS A 155 -13.29 -0.45 7.98
C LYS A 155 -12.72 -0.84 9.33
N ILE A 156 -12.48 -2.12 9.53
CA ILE A 156 -11.67 -2.68 10.62
C ILE A 156 -10.48 -3.38 9.99
N LEU A 157 -9.28 -3.09 10.50
CA LEU A 157 -8.05 -3.75 10.11
C LEU A 157 -7.62 -4.70 11.24
N LEU A 158 -7.32 -5.93 10.89
CA LEU A 158 -6.76 -6.94 11.77
C LEU A 158 -5.34 -7.24 11.35
N HIS A 159 -4.42 -7.32 12.32
CA HIS A 159 -3.07 -7.86 12.12
C HIS A 159 -2.89 -9.06 13.02
N VAL A 160 -2.20 -10.08 12.52
CA VAL A 160 -1.88 -11.31 13.24
C VAL A 160 -0.49 -11.80 12.84
N ASP A 161 0.19 -12.51 13.70
CA ASP A 161 1.44 -13.16 13.36
C ASP A 161 1.25 -14.16 12.21
N ASN A 162 2.23 -14.24 11.31
CA ASN A 162 2.10 -15.08 10.11
C ASN A 162 1.84 -16.56 10.44
N SER A 163 2.38 -17.05 11.55
CA SER A 163 2.14 -18.43 12.02
C SER A 163 0.68 -18.72 12.38
N GLU A 164 -0.08 -17.67 12.73
CA GLU A 164 -1.48 -17.77 13.13
C GLU A 164 -2.44 -17.25 12.06
N ALA A 165 -1.93 -16.87 10.89
CA ALA A 165 -2.72 -16.29 9.80
C ALA A 165 -3.89 -17.20 9.38
N GLN A 166 -3.65 -18.50 9.22
CA GLN A 166 -4.68 -19.48 8.84
C GLN A 166 -5.80 -19.56 9.88
N SER A 167 -5.46 -19.50 11.17
CA SER A 167 -6.43 -19.51 12.26
C SER A 167 -7.31 -18.26 12.22
N LEU A 168 -6.72 -17.08 12.01
CA LEU A 168 -7.48 -15.84 11.83
C LEU A 168 -8.44 -15.94 10.64
N ILE A 169 -7.93 -16.36 9.47
CA ILE A 169 -8.73 -16.46 8.24
C ILE A 169 -9.90 -17.40 8.45
N SER A 170 -9.67 -18.58 9.02
CA SER A 170 -10.72 -19.57 9.29
C SER A 170 -11.78 -19.03 10.25
N ALA A 171 -11.37 -18.34 11.31
CA ALA A 171 -12.29 -17.76 12.28
C ALA A 171 -13.14 -16.63 11.68
N VAL A 172 -12.55 -15.79 10.82
CA VAL A 172 -13.29 -14.71 10.13
C VAL A 172 -14.28 -15.30 9.11
N HIS A 173 -13.92 -16.34 8.38
CA HIS A 173 -14.85 -17.06 7.50
C HIS A 173 -16.01 -17.69 8.28
N GLU A 174 -15.73 -18.30 9.42
CA GLU A 174 -16.78 -18.85 10.27
C GLU A 174 -17.71 -17.73 10.81
N LEU A 175 -17.18 -16.59 11.15
CA LEU A 175 -17.98 -15.42 11.54
C LEU A 175 -18.89 -14.99 10.37
N GLN A 176 -18.38 -14.92 9.14
CA GLN A 176 -19.17 -14.65 7.93
C GLN A 176 -20.30 -15.67 7.77
N ARG A 177 -19.98 -16.96 7.89
CA ARG A 177 -20.96 -18.05 7.77
C ARG A 177 -22.09 -17.91 8.79
N ARG A 178 -21.77 -17.63 10.05
CA ARG A 178 -22.78 -17.41 11.12
C ARG A 178 -23.64 -16.18 10.86
N ARG A 179 -23.05 -15.10 10.34
CA ARG A 179 -23.81 -13.90 9.95
C ARG A 179 -24.78 -14.20 8.82
N SER A 180 -24.34 -14.96 7.80
CA SER A 180 -25.18 -15.39 6.69
C SER A 180 -26.38 -16.22 7.16
N ILE A 181 -26.17 -17.23 8.02
CA ILE A 181 -27.24 -18.05 8.60
C ILE A 181 -28.24 -17.19 9.40
N SER A 182 -27.73 -16.17 10.12
CA SER A 182 -28.55 -15.26 10.89
C SER A 182 -29.16 -14.11 10.06
N LYS A 183 -29.06 -14.17 8.72
CA LYS A 183 -29.53 -13.14 7.77
C LYS A 183 -29.03 -11.72 8.11
N LYS A 184 -27.83 -11.62 8.69
CA LYS A 184 -27.17 -10.34 8.95
C LYS A 184 -26.33 -9.93 7.74
N GLU A 185 -26.14 -8.62 7.57
CA GLU A 185 -25.26 -8.09 6.54
C GLU A 185 -23.87 -8.70 6.63
N LEU A 186 -23.31 -9.04 5.47
CA LEU A 186 -21.96 -9.57 5.35
C LEU A 186 -20.96 -8.42 5.15
N PHE A 187 -19.76 -8.59 5.68
CA PHE A 187 -18.67 -7.68 5.40
C PHE A 187 -17.81 -8.18 4.23
N THR A 188 -17.17 -7.26 3.51
CA THR A 188 -16.14 -7.62 2.55
C THR A 188 -14.86 -7.94 3.31
N LEU A 189 -14.25 -9.10 3.03
CA LEU A 189 -12.97 -9.52 3.58
C LEU A 189 -11.89 -9.47 2.51
N ARG A 190 -10.74 -8.83 2.82
CA ARG A 190 -9.54 -8.86 1.99
C ARG A 190 -8.36 -9.24 2.87
N ILE A 191 -7.58 -10.24 2.44
CA ILE A 191 -6.35 -10.68 3.11
C ILE A 191 -5.15 -10.08 2.38
N ASN A 192 -4.21 -9.50 3.13
CA ASN A 192 -3.02 -8.83 2.62
C ASN A 192 -3.34 -7.90 1.43
N PRO A 193 -4.33 -7.00 1.54
CA PRO A 193 -4.73 -6.17 0.41
C PRO A 193 -3.59 -5.27 -0.04
N TYR A 194 -3.55 -4.96 -1.34
CA TYR A 194 -2.56 -4.05 -1.90
C TYR A 194 -2.71 -2.62 -1.35
N SER A 195 -3.93 -2.18 -1.09
CA SER A 195 -4.23 -0.92 -0.39
C SER A 195 -5.25 -1.13 0.72
N LEU A 196 -5.09 -0.38 1.79
CA LEU A 196 -5.95 -0.40 2.98
C LEU A 196 -7.11 0.57 2.88
#